data_747b6ef2923ec6418beb370d5defe480
#
_entry.id   747b6ef2923ec6418beb370d5defe480
#
_cell.length_a   1.000
_cell.length_b   1.000
_cell.length_c   1.000
_cell.angle_alpha   90.00
_cell.angle_beta   90.00
_cell.angle_gamma   90.00
#
_symmetry.space_group_name_H-M   'P 1'
#
loop_
_entity.id
_entity.type
_entity.pdbx_description
1 polymer ?
#
loop_
_entity_poly.entity_id
_entity_poly.type
_entity_poly.pdbx_seq_one_letter_code
_entity_poly.pdbx_strand_id
1 'polypeptide(L)'
;MSFGYQVLGFGSDHVRAKFITATGGSIATSGNFKIHTFTGPGTFQVTEIGNAAGSDSVSYVVVAGGGGGGGSQGGGAGGAGGYREGHVSGSYTASPLSTSAMPVSQTSYPITVGGGGAGSTTEGPLGANGSNSVFNNITSAGGGGG
;
A
#
# COMPACT_ATOMS: atom_id res chain seq x y z
N MET A 1 -33.59 -34.82 -43.43
CA MET A 1 -32.78 -33.59 -43.31
C MET A 1 -32.49 -33.41 -41.85
N SER A 2 -31.22 -33.51 -41.41
CA SER A 2 -30.81 -33.40 -40.01
C SER A 2 -30.15 -32.03 -39.80
N PHE A 3 -30.67 -31.24 -38.90
CA PHE A 3 -30.07 -29.96 -38.52
C PHE A 3 -29.32 -30.19 -37.22
N GLY A 4 -28.00 -30.34 -37.32
CA GLY A 4 -27.09 -30.24 -36.17
C GLY A 4 -26.70 -28.81 -36.00
N TYR A 5 -27.07 -28.15 -34.90
CA TYR A 5 -26.45 -26.88 -34.50
C TYR A 5 -25.41 -27.23 -33.42
N GLN A 6 -24.25 -26.64 -33.61
CA GLN A 6 -23.20 -26.73 -32.63
C GLN A 6 -23.60 -25.81 -31.46
N VAL A 7 -23.83 -26.40 -30.29
CA VAL A 7 -23.95 -25.65 -29.07
C VAL A 7 -22.52 -25.21 -28.72
N LEU A 8 -22.13 -24.05 -29.24
CA LEU A 8 -20.86 -23.42 -28.93
C LEU A 8 -20.88 -23.02 -27.47
N GLY A 9 -19.91 -23.48 -26.70
CA GLY A 9 -19.59 -22.92 -25.44
C GLY A 9 -19.83 -23.72 -24.19
N PHE A 10 -19.96 -25.04 -24.29
CA PHE A 10 -19.90 -25.89 -23.09
C PHE A 10 -18.47 -26.32 -22.73
N GLY A 11 -17.50 -25.50 -22.93
CA GLY A 11 -16.11 -25.89 -22.67
C GLY A 11 -15.13 -24.75 -22.44
N SER A 12 -15.54 -23.50 -22.52
CA SER A 12 -14.77 -22.42 -21.94
C SER A 12 -15.56 -21.88 -20.76
N ASP A 13 -15.22 -22.33 -19.57
CA ASP A 13 -15.48 -21.58 -18.37
C ASP A 13 -14.79 -20.22 -18.53
N HIS A 14 -15.49 -19.27 -19.14
CA HIS A 14 -15.11 -17.88 -19.05
C HIS A 14 -15.30 -17.51 -17.58
N VAL A 15 -14.27 -17.73 -16.78
CA VAL A 15 -14.25 -17.28 -15.40
C VAL A 15 -14.47 -15.78 -15.44
N ARG A 16 -15.67 -15.34 -15.10
CA ARG A 16 -16.02 -13.93 -15.09
C ARG A 16 -15.07 -13.21 -14.13
N ALA A 17 -14.44 -12.14 -14.59
CA ALA A 17 -13.57 -11.33 -13.76
C ALA A 17 -14.32 -10.85 -12.52
N LYS A 18 -13.78 -11.18 -11.35
CA LYS A 18 -14.26 -10.73 -10.05
C LYS A 18 -13.18 -9.89 -9.40
N PHE A 19 -13.54 -8.72 -8.91
CA PHE A 19 -12.62 -7.76 -8.32
C PHE A 19 -12.78 -7.71 -6.81
N ILE A 20 -11.70 -7.31 -6.13
CA ILE A 20 -11.71 -7.09 -4.68
C ILE A 20 -12.71 -5.99 -4.34
N THR A 21 -13.50 -6.23 -3.29
CA THR A 21 -14.29 -5.19 -2.62
C THR A 21 -13.70 -4.98 -1.23
N ALA A 22 -13.40 -3.73 -0.90
CA ALA A 22 -12.79 -3.37 0.38
C ALA A 22 -13.32 -2.03 0.89
N THR A 23 -13.14 -1.81 2.20
CA THR A 23 -13.46 -0.56 2.90
C THR A 23 -12.27 -0.09 3.73
N GLY A 24 -12.33 1.12 4.25
CA GLY A 24 -11.30 1.73 5.11
C GLY A 24 -10.51 2.82 4.41
N GLY A 25 -10.01 3.76 5.19
CA GLY A 25 -9.34 4.95 4.71
C GLY A 25 -10.24 5.90 3.91
N SER A 26 -9.64 6.89 3.28
CA SER A 26 -10.32 7.73 2.29
C SER A 26 -10.30 7.02 0.94
N ILE A 27 -11.46 6.90 0.28
CA ILE A 27 -11.60 6.13 -0.96
C ILE A 27 -11.76 7.09 -2.14
N ALA A 28 -10.92 6.92 -3.15
CA ALA A 28 -11.02 7.60 -4.44
C ALA A 28 -11.04 6.59 -5.59
N THR A 29 -11.55 6.98 -6.74
CA THR A 29 -11.52 6.20 -7.98
C THR A 29 -10.74 6.95 -9.03
N SER A 30 -9.81 6.27 -9.71
CA SER A 30 -9.04 6.81 -10.83
C SER A 30 -8.96 5.76 -11.92
N GLY A 31 -9.61 6.03 -13.04
CA GLY A 31 -9.76 5.04 -14.11
C GLY A 31 -10.41 3.76 -13.57
N ASN A 32 -9.76 2.63 -13.75
CA ASN A 32 -10.21 1.32 -13.28
C ASN A 32 -9.72 0.97 -11.86
N PHE A 33 -9.08 1.91 -11.16
CA PHE A 33 -8.51 1.68 -9.83
C PHE A 33 -9.37 2.32 -8.74
N LYS A 34 -9.58 1.58 -7.65
CA LYS A 34 -10.06 2.11 -6.38
C LYS A 34 -8.86 2.27 -5.45
N ILE A 35 -8.68 3.47 -4.92
CA ILE A 35 -7.52 3.87 -4.11
C ILE A 35 -8.00 4.10 -2.69
N HIS A 36 -7.41 3.39 -1.73
CA HIS A 36 -7.62 3.56 -0.29
C HIS A 36 -6.41 4.29 0.30
N THR A 37 -6.62 5.48 0.85
CA THR A 37 -5.56 6.31 1.44
C THR A 37 -5.72 6.38 2.95
N PHE A 38 -4.65 6.07 3.67
CA PHE A 38 -4.56 6.16 5.13
C PHE A 38 -3.51 7.20 5.51
N THR A 39 -3.94 8.25 6.21
CA THR A 39 -3.07 9.31 6.77
C THR A 39 -2.93 9.20 8.29
N GLY A 40 -3.50 8.17 8.89
CA GLY A 40 -3.44 7.79 10.29
C GLY A 40 -3.73 6.30 10.45
N PRO A 41 -3.62 5.74 11.67
CA PRO A 41 -3.97 4.35 11.94
C PRO A 41 -5.39 4.02 11.52
N GLY A 42 -5.61 2.81 11.02
CA GLY A 42 -6.91 2.38 10.54
C GLY A 42 -6.95 0.91 10.17
N THR A 43 -7.97 0.51 9.44
CA THR A 43 -8.14 -0.87 8.98
C THR A 43 -8.52 -0.89 7.52
N PHE A 44 -7.79 -1.63 6.72
CA PHE A 44 -8.18 -2.00 5.36
C PHE A 44 -8.93 -3.33 5.45
N GLN A 45 -10.25 -3.28 5.25
CA GLN A 45 -11.13 -4.45 5.35
C GLN A 45 -11.47 -4.96 3.96
N VAL A 46 -11.01 -6.15 3.60
CA VAL A 46 -11.44 -6.87 2.40
C VAL A 46 -12.74 -7.60 2.72
N THR A 47 -13.83 -7.18 2.09
CA THR A 47 -15.18 -7.74 2.27
C THR A 47 -15.51 -8.81 1.23
N GLU A 48 -14.92 -8.73 0.05
CA GLU A 48 -15.01 -9.74 -0.99
C GLU A 48 -13.66 -9.89 -1.68
N ILE A 49 -13.27 -11.13 -1.96
CA ILE A 49 -12.08 -11.42 -2.73
C ILE A 49 -12.42 -11.52 -4.22
N GLY A 50 -11.53 -11.03 -5.06
CA GLY A 50 -11.60 -11.24 -6.50
C GLY A 50 -11.07 -12.60 -6.94
N ASN A 51 -10.74 -12.71 -8.20
CA ASN A 51 -10.12 -13.91 -8.76
C ASN A 51 -8.99 -13.53 -9.73
N ALA A 52 -8.26 -14.54 -10.22
CA ALA A 52 -7.13 -14.32 -11.13
C ALA A 52 -7.53 -13.64 -12.46
N ALA A 53 -8.79 -13.73 -12.89
CA ALA A 53 -9.29 -13.04 -14.08
C ALA A 53 -9.65 -11.56 -13.80
N GLY A 54 -9.83 -11.20 -12.53
CA GLY A 54 -10.08 -9.83 -12.07
C GLY A 54 -8.91 -9.31 -11.22
N SER A 55 -9.03 -9.38 -9.88
CA SER A 55 -7.97 -8.97 -8.96
C SER A 55 -8.09 -9.73 -7.63
N ASP A 56 -7.03 -10.39 -7.20
CA ASP A 56 -6.88 -11.07 -5.91
C ASP A 56 -5.73 -10.50 -5.08
N SER A 57 -5.12 -9.43 -5.55
CA SER A 57 -3.97 -8.78 -4.93
C SER A 57 -4.10 -7.26 -5.00
N VAL A 58 -3.43 -6.56 -4.10
CA VAL A 58 -3.43 -5.11 -4.01
C VAL A 58 -2.03 -4.55 -4.25
N SER A 59 -1.95 -3.53 -5.11
CA SER A 59 -0.78 -2.68 -5.19
C SER A 59 -0.75 -1.75 -3.98
N TYR A 60 0.43 -1.44 -3.47
CA TYR A 60 0.57 -0.62 -2.27
C TYR A 60 1.78 0.30 -2.33
N VAL A 61 1.69 1.40 -1.59
CA VAL A 61 2.79 2.27 -1.21
C VAL A 61 2.71 2.49 0.30
N VAL A 62 3.81 2.23 1.02
CA VAL A 62 3.92 2.44 2.47
C VAL A 62 5.09 3.37 2.74
N VAL A 63 4.79 4.56 3.27
CA VAL A 63 5.77 5.59 3.59
C VAL A 63 5.80 5.78 5.10
N ALA A 64 6.97 5.73 5.71
CA ALA A 64 7.15 5.95 7.13
C ALA A 64 7.37 7.43 7.48
N GLY A 65 7.31 7.77 8.75
CA GLY A 65 7.64 9.10 9.25
C GLY A 65 9.11 9.44 9.05
N GLY A 66 9.43 10.65 8.59
CA GLY A 66 10.79 11.18 8.56
C GLY A 66 11.28 11.53 9.95
N GLY A 67 12.58 11.57 10.17
CA GLY A 67 13.19 12.05 11.41
C GLY A 67 13.19 13.57 11.52
N GLY A 68 13.26 14.07 12.74
CA GLY A 68 13.44 15.48 13.04
C GLY A 68 14.91 15.92 12.90
N GLY A 69 15.15 17.17 12.54
CA GLY A 69 16.49 17.76 12.51
C GLY A 69 17.01 18.14 13.90
N GLY A 70 18.32 18.12 14.07
CA GLY A 70 18.99 18.61 15.26
C GLY A 70 18.91 20.14 15.39
N GLY A 71 19.01 20.66 16.62
CA GLY A 71 18.70 22.03 16.99
C GLY A 71 19.90 22.96 17.24
N SER A 72 21.05 22.81 16.59
CA SER A 72 22.20 23.67 16.86
C SER A 72 22.81 24.24 15.57
N GLN A 73 23.75 25.21 15.72
CA GLN A 73 24.64 25.65 14.65
C GLN A 73 25.55 24.52 14.24
N GLY A 74 25.09 23.62 13.40
CA GLY A 74 25.74 22.38 13.01
C GLY A 74 24.88 21.13 13.26
N GLY A 75 23.61 21.35 13.67
CA GLY A 75 22.64 20.24 13.78
C GLY A 75 22.45 19.52 12.45
N GLY A 76 22.40 18.19 12.51
CA GLY A 76 22.14 17.34 11.34
C GLY A 76 20.71 17.46 10.85
N ALA A 77 20.51 17.20 9.57
CA ALA A 77 19.16 17.02 9.02
C ALA A 77 18.61 15.65 9.44
N GLY A 78 17.30 15.60 9.72
CA GLY A 78 16.63 14.34 9.95
C GLY A 78 16.59 13.48 8.67
N GLY A 79 16.65 12.17 8.83
CA GLY A 79 16.58 11.19 7.77
C GLY A 79 15.17 11.07 7.17
N ALA A 80 15.07 10.76 5.90
CA ALA A 80 13.79 10.43 5.28
C ALA A 80 13.18 9.16 5.89
N GLY A 81 11.85 9.09 5.97
CA GLY A 81 11.15 7.86 6.27
C GLY A 81 11.31 6.85 5.14
N GLY A 82 11.28 5.57 5.51
CA GLY A 82 11.36 4.46 4.59
C GLY A 82 10.21 4.46 3.59
N TYR A 83 10.46 3.90 2.41
CA TYR A 83 9.48 3.74 1.34
C TYR A 83 9.42 2.27 0.96
N ARG A 84 8.21 1.72 0.83
CA ARG A 84 7.95 0.39 0.31
C ARG A 84 6.85 0.45 -0.72
N GLU A 85 7.06 -0.24 -1.82
CA GLU A 85 6.11 -0.29 -2.93
C GLU A 85 5.98 -1.71 -3.47
N GLY A 86 4.76 -2.12 -3.78
CA GLY A 86 4.49 -3.34 -4.51
C GLY A 86 3.34 -3.13 -5.49
N HIS A 87 3.44 -3.72 -6.68
CA HIS A 87 2.46 -3.47 -7.72
C HIS A 87 2.12 -4.73 -8.52
N VAL A 88 0.93 -4.73 -9.11
CA VAL A 88 0.56 -5.70 -10.14
C VAL A 88 1.33 -5.35 -11.42
N SER A 89 2.07 -6.32 -11.96
CA SER A 89 2.88 -6.12 -13.16
C SER A 89 2.03 -5.58 -14.32
N GLY A 90 2.58 -4.57 -15.02
CA GLY A 90 1.91 -3.95 -16.17
C GLY A 90 0.79 -2.96 -15.85
N SER A 91 0.45 -2.74 -14.56
CA SER A 91 -0.62 -1.80 -14.17
C SER A 91 -0.18 -0.34 -14.25
N TYR A 92 1.08 -0.04 -13.92
CA TYR A 92 1.70 1.29 -14.01
C TYR A 92 3.23 1.18 -13.94
N THR A 93 3.93 2.28 -14.20
CA THR A 93 5.39 2.35 -14.03
C THR A 93 5.73 2.55 -12.56
N ALA A 94 6.27 1.52 -11.93
CA ALA A 94 6.70 1.55 -10.54
C ALA A 94 8.20 1.83 -10.41
N SER A 95 8.66 2.04 -9.18
CA SER A 95 10.09 2.13 -8.84
C SER A 95 10.83 0.85 -9.24
N PRO A 96 12.08 0.92 -9.69
CA PRO A 96 12.92 -0.27 -9.92
C PRO A 96 13.10 -1.16 -8.69
N LEU A 97 12.85 -0.62 -7.49
CA LEU A 97 12.93 -1.33 -6.21
C LEU A 97 11.57 -1.87 -5.74
N SER A 98 10.51 -1.72 -6.56
CA SER A 98 9.19 -2.24 -6.21
C SER A 98 9.19 -3.77 -6.18
N THR A 99 8.30 -4.30 -5.33
CA THR A 99 8.04 -5.74 -5.23
C THR A 99 6.72 -6.10 -5.92
N SER A 100 6.35 -7.37 -5.90
CA SER A 100 5.03 -7.80 -6.36
C SER A 100 3.92 -7.23 -5.46
N ALA A 101 2.73 -7.07 -6.03
CA ALA A 101 1.51 -6.77 -5.27
C ALA A 101 1.29 -7.79 -4.16
N MET A 102 0.63 -7.38 -3.09
CA MET A 102 0.32 -8.24 -1.95
C MET A 102 -0.96 -9.04 -2.23
N PRO A 103 -0.91 -10.38 -2.23
CA PRO A 103 -2.12 -11.20 -2.24
C PRO A 103 -2.96 -10.91 -0.99
N VAL A 104 -4.27 -10.81 -1.14
CA VAL A 104 -5.17 -10.56 -0.03
C VAL A 104 -6.20 -11.68 0.12
N SER A 105 -6.72 -11.84 1.32
CA SER A 105 -7.86 -12.69 1.65
C SER A 105 -9.00 -11.85 2.22
N GLN A 106 -10.16 -12.43 2.34
CA GLN A 106 -11.33 -11.76 2.94
C GLN A 106 -11.13 -11.65 4.47
N THR A 107 -10.42 -10.59 4.87
CA THR A 107 -10.07 -10.31 6.28
C THR A 107 -9.79 -8.82 6.50
N SER A 108 -9.53 -8.47 7.76
CA SER A 108 -9.11 -7.12 8.17
C SER A 108 -7.59 -7.04 8.24
N TYR A 109 -7.04 -6.01 7.62
CA TYR A 109 -5.62 -5.68 7.68
C TYR A 109 -5.43 -4.40 8.48
N PRO A 110 -4.83 -4.47 9.67
CA PRO A 110 -4.53 -3.27 10.45
C PRO A 110 -3.48 -2.42 9.72
N ILE A 111 -3.71 -1.11 9.73
CA ILE A 111 -2.81 -0.12 9.17
C ILE A 111 -2.25 0.72 10.31
N THR A 112 -0.93 0.86 10.36
CA THR A 112 -0.24 1.83 11.19
C THR A 112 0.43 2.85 10.29
N VAL A 113 0.21 4.14 10.57
CA VAL A 113 0.89 5.25 9.89
C VAL A 113 1.80 5.92 10.89
N GLY A 114 3.10 5.85 10.65
CA GLY A 114 4.13 6.44 11.51
C GLY A 114 4.17 7.96 11.40
N GLY A 115 4.22 8.62 12.54
CA GLY A 115 4.44 10.07 12.62
C GLY A 115 5.89 10.45 12.36
N GLY A 116 6.11 11.70 11.90
CA GLY A 116 7.44 12.29 11.83
C GLY A 116 8.05 12.51 13.21
N GLY A 117 9.36 12.44 13.33
CA GLY A 117 10.11 12.81 14.52
C GLY A 117 10.11 14.30 14.74
N ALA A 118 10.00 14.74 15.98
CA ALA A 118 10.12 16.17 16.33
C ALA A 118 11.56 16.67 16.11
N GLY A 119 11.69 17.85 15.52
CA GLY A 119 12.97 18.55 15.48
C GLY A 119 13.36 19.08 16.87
N SER A 120 14.65 19.19 17.15
CA SER A 120 15.13 19.86 18.34
C SER A 120 15.00 21.38 18.19
N THR A 121 14.56 22.05 19.24
CA THR A 121 14.44 23.51 19.31
C THR A 121 15.52 24.14 20.18
N THR A 122 16.38 23.35 20.81
CA THR A 122 17.45 23.79 21.73
C THR A 122 18.80 23.28 21.24
N GLU A 123 19.88 23.96 21.69
CA GLU A 123 21.24 23.53 21.41
C GLU A 123 21.54 22.18 22.09
N GLY A 124 22.20 21.29 21.38
CA GLY A 124 22.75 20.03 21.87
C GLY A 124 21.90 18.78 21.65
N PRO A 125 20.57 18.74 21.85
CA PRO A 125 19.80 17.53 21.60
C PRO A 125 19.67 17.22 20.11
N LEU A 126 19.71 15.92 19.78
CA LEU A 126 19.37 15.40 18.46
C LEU A 126 17.88 15.55 18.19
N GLY A 127 17.49 15.60 16.94
CA GLY A 127 16.09 15.43 16.53
C GLY A 127 15.59 14.01 16.88
N ALA A 128 14.29 13.87 17.02
CA ALA A 128 13.68 12.57 17.30
C ALA A 128 13.59 11.70 16.02
N ASN A 129 13.64 10.39 16.18
CA ASN A 129 13.37 9.46 15.08
C ASN A 129 11.91 9.53 14.65
N GLY A 130 11.63 9.35 13.37
CA GLY A 130 10.30 9.05 12.86
C GLY A 130 9.85 7.66 13.27
N SER A 131 8.56 7.40 13.15
CA SER A 131 7.95 6.12 13.48
C SER A 131 7.70 5.28 12.23
N ASN A 132 7.64 3.96 12.40
CA ASN A 132 7.37 3.02 11.33
C ASN A 132 5.92 3.11 10.84
N SER A 133 5.72 2.91 9.53
CA SER A 133 4.41 2.59 8.96
C SER A 133 4.33 1.12 8.61
N VAL A 134 3.16 0.51 8.86
CA VAL A 134 2.96 -0.93 8.68
C VAL A 134 1.66 -1.21 7.95
N PHE A 135 1.73 -2.05 6.95
CA PHE A 135 0.60 -2.68 6.27
C PHE A 135 0.82 -4.19 6.26
N ASN A 136 0.06 -4.94 7.05
CA ASN A 136 0.24 -6.37 7.26
C ASN A 136 1.69 -6.69 7.71
N ASN A 137 2.42 -7.49 6.93
CA ASN A 137 3.84 -7.82 7.16
C ASN A 137 4.83 -6.83 6.50
N ILE A 138 4.32 -5.79 5.84
CA ILE A 138 5.12 -4.79 5.14
C ILE A 138 5.40 -3.64 6.09
N THR A 139 6.66 -3.45 6.47
CA THR A 139 7.09 -2.37 7.35
C THR A 139 8.04 -1.43 6.62
N SER A 140 7.70 -0.14 6.62
CA SER A 140 8.61 0.95 6.29
C SER A 140 9.17 1.53 7.59
N ALA A 141 10.48 1.65 7.69
CA ALA A 141 11.15 2.15 8.90
C ALA A 141 11.11 3.67 8.96
N GLY A 142 10.91 4.21 10.16
CA GLY A 142 11.04 5.65 10.40
C GLY A 142 12.44 6.17 10.12
N GLY A 143 12.56 7.43 9.73
CA GLY A 143 13.83 8.12 9.53
C GLY A 143 14.54 8.41 10.85
N GLY A 144 15.88 8.40 10.86
CA GLY A 144 16.66 8.79 12.03
C GLY A 144 16.61 10.30 12.28
N GLY A 145 16.64 10.70 13.56
CA GLY A 145 16.85 12.10 13.94
C GLY A 145 18.28 12.58 13.61
N GLY A 146 18.46 13.85 13.34
CA GLY A 146 19.72 14.50 13.03
C GLY A 146 20.36 15.18 14.22
#